data_44d2574e9a3ee36ac610a4c7781a3d32
#
_entry.id   44d2574e9a3ee36ac610a4c7781a3d32
#
_cell.length_a   1.000
_cell.length_b   1.000
_cell.length_c   1.000
_cell.angle_alpha   90.00
_cell.angle_beta   90.00
_cell.angle_gamma   90.00
#
_symmetry.space_group_name_H-M   'P 1'
#
loop_
_entity.id
_entity.type
_entity.pdbx_description
1 polymer ?
#
loop_
_entity_poly.entity_id
_entity_poly.type
_entity_poly.pdbx_seq_one_letter_code
_entity_poly.pdbx_strand_id
1 'polypeptide(L)'
;MISITNLSKKYKNAEEYAVKNLNLTINDGEVFGFIGSNGAGKSTTIKCIIGILPFNEGKIEVAGYDLAKDAILAKKNIGYVSDNHSVYDKLSGREYVNFLANVYGVSKEVRDSRLNDLALRFDLLDKLDSPIKSYSHGMKQKICVIGALIHEPKVWVLDEPLTGLDPKSAKELKELMREHCEKGNVVFFSSHVLEVVEKLCDRVAIIKNGEIIALFTMAELEEKQQGKSLEDIFLELTEGKVCVDKEKYNEVTLNVENNGKEQNNISKIDPNLIKVNGNQEKTACDSQNDLTNEQ
;
A
#
# COMPACT_ATOMS: atom_id res chain seq x y z
N MET A 1 -10.81 0.81 7.41
CA MET A 1 -9.59 1.27 8.11
C MET A 1 -8.58 0.11 8.25
N ILE A 2 -7.31 0.38 8.09
CA ILE A 2 -6.19 -0.50 8.48
C ILE A 2 -5.43 0.22 9.59
N SER A 3 -5.10 -0.50 10.69
CA SER A 3 -4.26 0.02 11.77
C SER A 3 -3.11 -0.93 12.02
N ILE A 4 -1.89 -0.40 12.03
CA ILE A 4 -0.64 -1.14 12.26
C ILE A 4 0.10 -0.44 13.39
N THR A 5 0.40 -1.20 14.45
CA THR A 5 1.09 -0.69 15.63
C THR A 5 2.35 -1.51 15.88
N ASN A 6 3.52 -0.86 15.88
CA ASN A 6 4.84 -1.42 16.20
C ASN A 6 5.17 -2.72 15.43
N LEU A 7 4.74 -2.81 14.16
CA LEU A 7 4.97 -3.98 13.33
C LEU A 7 6.46 -4.18 13.07
N SER A 8 6.97 -5.34 13.47
CA SER A 8 8.33 -5.76 13.17
C SER A 8 8.35 -7.15 12.56
N LYS A 9 9.10 -7.32 11.46
CA LYS A 9 9.29 -8.58 10.77
C LYS A 9 10.75 -8.83 10.45
N LYS A 10 11.28 -9.94 10.96
CA LYS A 10 12.60 -10.48 10.65
C LYS A 10 12.49 -11.90 10.09
N TYR A 11 13.19 -12.19 9.01
CA TYR A 11 13.26 -13.56 8.47
C TYR A 11 14.28 -14.40 9.24
N LYS A 12 14.06 -15.73 9.31
CA LYS A 12 14.86 -16.64 10.16
C LYS A 12 16.37 -16.53 9.98
N ASN A 13 16.84 -16.30 8.75
CA ASN A 13 18.27 -16.28 8.42
C ASN A 13 18.76 -14.86 8.04
N ALA A 14 17.98 -13.83 8.31
CA ALA A 14 18.39 -12.46 8.04
C ALA A 14 19.05 -11.85 9.27
N GLU A 15 20.07 -11.03 9.07
CA GLU A 15 20.70 -10.26 10.16
C GLU A 15 19.83 -9.03 10.51
N GLU A 16 19.15 -8.47 9.51
CA GLU A 16 18.36 -7.25 9.64
C GLU A 16 16.84 -7.52 9.59
N TYR A 17 16.08 -6.57 10.09
CA TYR A 17 14.63 -6.56 9.98
C TYR A 17 14.22 -6.17 8.56
N ALA A 18 13.29 -6.92 7.97
CA ALA A 18 12.67 -6.55 6.71
C ALA A 18 11.59 -5.46 6.90
N VAL A 19 10.99 -5.38 8.09
CA VAL A 19 10.11 -4.31 8.57
C VAL A 19 10.44 -4.11 10.05
N LYS A 20 10.60 -2.85 10.48
CA LYS A 20 11.03 -2.53 11.84
C LYS A 20 10.18 -1.40 12.42
N ASN A 21 9.50 -1.70 13.52
CA ASN A 21 8.69 -0.76 14.30
C ASN A 21 7.76 0.14 13.43
N LEU A 22 7.08 -0.48 12.44
CA LEU A 22 6.24 0.24 11.51
C LEU A 22 4.89 0.56 12.19
N ASN A 23 4.55 1.84 12.20
CA ASN A 23 3.28 2.36 12.68
C ASN A 23 2.58 3.06 11.52
N LEU A 24 1.31 2.70 11.25
CA LEU A 24 0.57 3.25 10.12
C LEU A 24 -0.93 3.08 10.33
N THR A 25 -1.68 4.15 10.14
CA THR A 25 -3.15 4.11 10.08
C THR A 25 -3.60 4.57 8.70
N ILE A 26 -4.47 3.78 8.06
CA ILE A 26 -5.11 4.09 6.78
C ILE A 26 -6.61 4.18 7.03
N ASN A 27 -7.18 5.34 6.72
CA ASN A 27 -8.57 5.64 7.06
C ASN A 27 -9.53 5.07 6.01
N ASP A 28 -10.80 4.95 6.38
CA ASP A 28 -11.87 4.62 5.43
C ASP A 28 -12.03 5.76 4.40
N GLY A 29 -12.29 5.39 3.15
CA GLY A 29 -12.51 6.34 2.06
C GLY A 29 -11.24 6.90 1.43
N GLU A 30 -10.03 6.40 1.77
CA GLU A 30 -8.79 6.91 1.18
C GLU A 30 -8.10 5.92 0.23
N VAL A 31 -7.47 6.46 -0.80
CA VAL A 31 -6.49 5.78 -1.65
C VAL A 31 -5.11 6.05 -1.06
N PHE A 32 -4.49 5.03 -0.49
CA PHE A 32 -3.20 5.14 0.17
C PHE A 32 -2.07 4.52 -0.64
N GLY A 33 -1.04 5.32 -0.92
CA GLY A 33 0.17 4.90 -1.64
C GLY A 33 1.29 4.48 -0.68
N PHE A 34 1.93 3.34 -0.95
CA PHE A 34 3.06 2.84 -0.18
C PHE A 34 4.27 2.69 -1.10
N ILE A 35 5.19 3.64 -1.04
CA ILE A 35 6.30 3.76 -1.99
C ILE A 35 7.65 3.51 -1.34
N GLY A 36 8.60 3.04 -2.13
CA GLY A 36 9.95 2.75 -1.68
C GLY A 36 10.74 1.99 -2.74
N SER A 37 12.05 1.96 -2.60
CA SER A 37 12.92 1.19 -3.49
C SER A 37 12.66 -0.32 -3.39
N ASN A 38 13.21 -1.09 -4.33
CA ASN A 38 13.20 -2.54 -4.23
C ASN A 38 13.95 -3.00 -2.97
N GLY A 39 13.37 -3.94 -2.24
CA GLY A 39 13.92 -4.38 -0.95
C GLY A 39 13.61 -3.50 0.25
N ALA A 40 12.94 -2.34 0.08
CA ALA A 40 12.61 -1.44 1.18
C ALA A 40 11.65 -2.02 2.26
N GLY A 41 10.97 -3.16 1.97
CA GLY A 41 10.03 -3.80 2.90
C GLY A 41 8.56 -3.77 2.44
N LYS A 42 8.24 -3.18 1.28
CA LYS A 42 6.85 -3.03 0.78
C LYS A 42 6.07 -4.34 0.75
N SER A 43 6.50 -5.31 -0.06
CA SER A 43 5.79 -6.59 -0.20
C SER A 43 5.80 -7.42 1.10
N THR A 44 6.81 -7.23 1.97
CA THR A 44 6.82 -7.86 3.30
C THR A 44 5.70 -7.27 4.17
N THR A 45 5.56 -5.96 4.21
CA THR A 45 4.49 -5.25 4.93
C THR A 45 3.12 -5.68 4.41
N ILE A 46 2.92 -5.68 3.08
CA ILE A 46 1.68 -6.14 2.44
C ILE A 46 1.35 -7.57 2.87
N LYS A 47 2.30 -8.50 2.79
CA LYS A 47 2.10 -9.90 3.18
C LYS A 47 1.77 -10.08 4.65
N CYS A 48 2.26 -9.20 5.53
CA CYS A 48 1.86 -9.16 6.93
C CYS A 48 0.41 -8.67 7.09
N ILE A 49 0.03 -7.57 6.40
CA ILE A 49 -1.33 -7.00 6.46
C ILE A 49 -2.39 -8.00 6.01
N ILE A 50 -2.14 -8.73 4.92
CA ILE A 50 -3.08 -9.74 4.40
C ILE A 50 -3.01 -11.08 5.14
N GLY A 51 -2.13 -11.20 6.16
CA GLY A 51 -2.00 -12.38 7.01
C GLY A 51 -1.44 -13.63 6.32
N ILE A 52 -0.67 -13.46 5.22
CA ILE A 52 0.09 -14.55 4.57
C ILE A 52 1.41 -14.77 5.29
N LEU A 53 2.05 -13.69 5.74
CA LEU A 53 3.33 -13.74 6.43
C LEU A 53 3.15 -13.42 7.93
N PRO A 54 3.53 -14.32 8.84
CA PRO A 54 3.51 -14.02 10.26
C PRO A 54 4.59 -12.98 10.59
N PHE A 55 4.28 -12.04 11.47
CA PHE A 55 5.21 -11.05 11.98
C PHE A 55 5.75 -11.42 13.35
N ASN A 56 6.82 -10.75 13.81
CA ASN A 56 7.49 -11.07 15.07
C ASN A 56 6.91 -10.26 16.24
N GLU A 57 6.59 -8.98 16.00
CA GLU A 57 6.11 -8.04 17.00
C GLU A 57 5.06 -7.11 16.40
N GLY A 58 4.25 -6.54 17.27
CA GLY A 58 3.25 -5.54 16.90
C GLY A 58 1.83 -6.09 16.78
N LYS A 59 0.95 -5.25 16.23
CA LYS A 59 -0.47 -5.53 16.03
C LYS A 59 -0.92 -5.02 14.67
N ILE A 60 -1.79 -5.77 14.00
CA ILE A 60 -2.45 -5.36 12.76
C ILE A 60 -3.95 -5.56 12.92
N GLU A 61 -4.72 -4.52 12.66
CA GLU A 61 -6.17 -4.56 12.58
C GLU A 61 -6.63 -4.17 11.18
N VAL A 62 -7.56 -4.94 10.62
CA VAL A 62 -8.14 -4.72 9.30
C VAL A 62 -9.64 -4.72 9.42
N ALA A 63 -10.29 -3.64 8.98
CA ALA A 63 -11.74 -3.45 9.05
C ALA A 63 -12.30 -3.67 10.47
N GLY A 64 -11.53 -3.32 11.52
CA GLY A 64 -11.89 -3.47 12.92
C GLY A 64 -11.59 -4.85 13.52
N TYR A 65 -11.01 -5.78 12.77
CA TYR A 65 -10.66 -7.12 13.25
C TYR A 65 -9.15 -7.25 13.46
N ASP A 66 -8.75 -7.71 14.65
CA ASP A 66 -7.35 -8.03 14.96
C ASP A 66 -6.90 -9.28 14.17
N LEU A 67 -5.87 -9.12 13.35
CA LEU A 67 -5.40 -10.20 12.47
C LEU A 67 -4.88 -11.43 13.22
N ALA A 68 -4.39 -11.27 14.46
CA ALA A 68 -3.93 -12.37 15.29
C ALA A 68 -5.06 -13.14 15.97
N LYS A 69 -6.18 -12.45 16.30
CA LYS A 69 -7.31 -13.04 17.05
C LYS A 69 -8.43 -13.47 16.10
N ASP A 70 -8.76 -12.62 15.13
CA ASP A 70 -9.92 -12.74 14.25
C ASP A 70 -9.50 -12.88 12.78
N ALA A 71 -8.42 -13.65 12.51
CA ALA A 71 -7.78 -13.75 11.19
C ALA A 71 -8.78 -14.03 10.03
N ILE A 72 -9.77 -14.89 10.25
CA ILE A 72 -10.77 -15.24 9.22
C ILE A 72 -11.67 -14.03 8.92
N LEU A 73 -12.12 -13.30 9.95
CA LEU A 73 -12.95 -12.13 9.78
C LEU A 73 -12.17 -10.98 9.13
N ALA A 74 -10.92 -10.74 9.55
CA ALA A 74 -10.03 -9.79 8.89
C ALA A 74 -9.86 -10.11 7.40
N LYS A 75 -9.48 -11.36 7.08
CA LYS A 75 -9.25 -11.81 5.69
C LYS A 75 -10.49 -11.76 4.80
N LYS A 76 -11.69 -11.99 5.36
CA LYS A 76 -12.95 -11.86 4.61
C LYS A 76 -13.21 -10.42 4.12
N ASN A 77 -12.61 -9.44 4.76
CA ASN A 77 -12.73 -8.03 4.38
C ASN A 77 -11.59 -7.56 3.45
N ILE A 78 -10.67 -8.45 3.04
CA ILE A 78 -9.52 -8.10 2.20
C ILE A 78 -9.71 -8.66 0.79
N GLY A 79 -9.59 -7.81 -0.23
CA GLY A 79 -9.31 -8.18 -1.60
C GLY A 79 -7.83 -7.95 -1.87
N TYR A 80 -7.13 -8.95 -2.39
CA TYR A 80 -5.68 -8.84 -2.63
C TYR A 80 -5.32 -9.16 -4.08
N VAL A 81 -4.50 -8.29 -4.65
CA VAL A 81 -3.88 -8.48 -5.97
C VAL A 81 -2.36 -8.47 -5.79
N SER A 82 -1.71 -9.59 -6.13
CA SER A 82 -0.25 -9.75 -6.03
C SER A 82 0.44 -9.20 -7.28
N ASP A 83 1.70 -8.78 -7.12
CA ASP A 83 2.62 -8.48 -8.22
C ASP A 83 2.90 -9.70 -9.11
N ASN A 84 2.92 -10.87 -8.49
CA ASN A 84 3.06 -12.15 -9.20
C ASN A 84 1.68 -12.76 -9.42
N HIS A 85 1.16 -12.66 -10.64
CA HIS A 85 -0.16 -13.15 -11.06
C HIS A 85 -0.19 -14.69 -11.18
N SER A 86 0.28 -15.39 -10.14
CA SER A 86 0.22 -16.84 -10.03
C SER A 86 -1.24 -17.24 -9.76
N VAL A 87 -1.98 -17.43 -10.83
CA VAL A 87 -3.36 -17.92 -10.82
C VAL A 87 -3.39 -19.41 -11.22
N TYR A 88 -4.51 -20.06 -10.96
CA TYR A 88 -4.73 -21.44 -11.37
C TYR A 88 -4.81 -21.54 -12.90
N ASP A 89 -3.70 -21.72 -13.58
CA ASP A 89 -3.56 -21.71 -15.04
C ASP A 89 -4.48 -22.70 -15.77
N LYS A 90 -4.92 -23.76 -15.09
CA LYS A 90 -5.82 -24.79 -15.65
C LYS A 90 -7.30 -24.38 -15.63
N LEU A 91 -7.68 -23.43 -14.80
CA LEU A 91 -9.04 -22.91 -14.74
C LEU A 91 -9.29 -21.91 -15.86
N SER A 92 -10.54 -21.79 -16.29
CA SER A 92 -10.99 -20.62 -17.03
C SER A 92 -11.10 -19.40 -16.11
N GLY A 93 -11.15 -18.19 -16.69
CA GLY A 93 -11.35 -16.96 -15.91
C GLY A 93 -12.63 -17.02 -15.07
N ARG A 94 -13.72 -17.51 -15.66
CA ARG A 94 -15.01 -17.70 -14.98
C ARG A 94 -14.91 -18.69 -13.82
N GLU A 95 -14.29 -19.84 -14.04
CA GLU A 95 -14.11 -20.86 -12.99
C GLU A 95 -13.27 -20.30 -11.83
N TYR A 96 -12.21 -19.57 -12.12
CA TYR A 96 -11.36 -18.93 -11.11
C TYR A 96 -12.16 -17.94 -10.25
N VAL A 97 -12.90 -17.02 -10.88
CA VAL A 97 -13.68 -16.02 -10.13
C VAL A 97 -14.82 -16.68 -9.36
N ASN A 98 -15.47 -17.69 -9.94
CA ASN A 98 -16.51 -18.48 -9.27
C ASN A 98 -15.97 -19.24 -8.05
N PHE A 99 -14.77 -19.77 -8.15
CA PHE A 99 -14.09 -20.41 -7.02
C PHE A 99 -13.90 -19.42 -5.88
N LEU A 100 -13.35 -18.23 -6.16
CA LEU A 100 -13.18 -17.18 -5.15
C LEU A 100 -14.53 -16.75 -4.56
N ALA A 101 -15.52 -16.49 -5.39
CA ALA A 101 -16.86 -16.12 -4.95
C ALA A 101 -17.47 -17.15 -3.99
N ASN A 102 -17.29 -18.44 -4.27
CA ASN A 102 -17.74 -19.51 -3.38
C ASN A 102 -17.00 -19.51 -2.04
N VAL A 103 -15.68 -19.28 -2.04
CA VAL A 103 -14.86 -19.18 -0.79
C VAL A 103 -15.38 -18.05 0.11
N TYR A 104 -15.77 -16.94 -0.50
CA TYR A 104 -16.28 -15.77 0.24
C TYR A 104 -17.80 -15.82 0.49
N GLY A 105 -18.51 -16.86 0.00
CA GLY A 105 -19.94 -17.04 0.23
C GLY A 105 -20.83 -16.09 -0.59
N VAL A 106 -20.36 -15.62 -1.76
CA VAL A 106 -21.14 -14.76 -2.67
C VAL A 106 -22.14 -15.61 -3.43
N SER A 107 -23.44 -15.24 -3.42
CA SER A 107 -24.49 -15.99 -4.13
C SER A 107 -24.26 -15.98 -5.63
N LYS A 108 -24.86 -16.98 -6.34
CA LYS A 108 -24.68 -17.13 -7.77
C LYS A 108 -25.17 -15.91 -8.55
N GLU A 109 -26.31 -15.38 -8.18
CA GLU A 109 -26.95 -14.24 -8.86
C GLU A 109 -26.08 -12.99 -8.75
N VAL A 110 -25.56 -12.72 -7.55
CA VAL A 110 -24.69 -11.57 -7.26
C VAL A 110 -23.37 -11.70 -7.99
N ARG A 111 -22.71 -12.87 -7.93
CA ARG A 111 -21.40 -13.04 -8.60
C ARG A 111 -21.51 -12.98 -10.11
N ASP A 112 -22.58 -13.56 -10.71
CA ASP A 112 -22.76 -13.55 -12.17
C ASP A 112 -22.93 -12.10 -12.69
N SER A 113 -23.71 -11.29 -11.97
CA SER A 113 -23.83 -9.84 -12.28
C SER A 113 -22.50 -9.12 -12.16
N ARG A 114 -21.81 -9.22 -10.99
CA ARG A 114 -20.55 -8.55 -10.75
C ARG A 114 -19.43 -8.98 -11.70
N LEU A 115 -19.34 -10.29 -11.97
CA LEU A 115 -18.35 -10.82 -12.91
C LEU A 115 -18.56 -10.24 -14.31
N ASN A 116 -19.80 -10.22 -14.80
CA ASN A 116 -20.09 -9.67 -16.12
C ASN A 116 -19.78 -8.17 -16.20
N ASP A 117 -20.17 -7.39 -15.19
CA ASP A 117 -19.92 -5.95 -15.14
C ASP A 117 -18.41 -5.64 -15.14
N LEU A 118 -17.63 -6.29 -14.25
CA LEU A 118 -16.19 -6.10 -14.17
C LEU A 118 -15.46 -6.62 -15.41
N ALA A 119 -15.89 -7.76 -15.96
CA ALA A 119 -15.30 -8.30 -17.18
C ALA A 119 -15.54 -7.41 -18.40
N LEU A 120 -16.72 -6.78 -18.50
CA LEU A 120 -17.03 -5.82 -19.54
C LEU A 120 -16.11 -4.58 -19.43
N ARG A 121 -15.93 -4.03 -18.23
CA ARG A 121 -15.03 -2.87 -17.98
C ARG A 121 -13.59 -3.13 -18.42
N PHE A 122 -13.09 -4.35 -18.24
CA PHE A 122 -11.73 -4.74 -18.63
C PHE A 122 -11.58 -5.35 -20.02
N ASP A 123 -12.63 -5.35 -20.85
CA ASP A 123 -12.65 -6.03 -22.17
C ASP A 123 -12.24 -7.52 -22.07
N LEU A 124 -12.73 -8.22 -21.05
CA LEU A 124 -12.38 -9.60 -20.77
C LEU A 124 -13.56 -10.57 -20.93
N LEU A 125 -14.76 -10.06 -21.23
CA LEU A 125 -16.01 -10.83 -21.23
C LEU A 125 -15.93 -12.04 -22.16
N ASP A 126 -15.46 -11.84 -23.40
CA ASP A 126 -15.35 -12.89 -24.43
C ASP A 126 -14.24 -13.92 -24.15
N LYS A 127 -13.40 -13.67 -23.14
CA LYS A 127 -12.28 -14.51 -22.75
C LYS A 127 -12.54 -15.29 -21.46
N LEU A 128 -13.63 -14.98 -20.73
CA LEU A 128 -13.91 -15.60 -19.44
C LEU A 128 -13.92 -17.12 -19.45
N ASP A 129 -14.36 -17.73 -20.54
CA ASP A 129 -14.48 -19.19 -20.65
C ASP A 129 -13.21 -19.86 -21.24
N SER A 130 -12.19 -19.06 -21.59
CA SER A 130 -10.88 -19.54 -22.02
C SER A 130 -9.98 -19.86 -20.82
N PRO A 131 -9.10 -20.88 -20.92
CA PRO A 131 -8.14 -21.20 -19.85
C PRO A 131 -7.19 -20.04 -19.56
N ILE A 132 -6.95 -19.74 -18.27
CA ILE A 132 -6.09 -18.63 -17.84
C ILE A 132 -4.64 -18.79 -18.36
N LYS A 133 -4.16 -20.02 -18.59
CA LYS A 133 -2.84 -20.23 -19.20
C LYS A 133 -2.68 -19.58 -20.58
N SER A 134 -3.79 -19.33 -21.29
CA SER A 134 -3.78 -18.67 -22.60
C SER A 134 -3.83 -17.14 -22.49
N TYR A 135 -3.98 -16.59 -21.28
CA TYR A 135 -4.08 -15.16 -21.05
C TYR A 135 -2.72 -14.50 -21.17
N SER A 136 -2.68 -13.30 -21.75
CA SER A 136 -1.52 -12.42 -21.64
C SER A 136 -1.29 -12.00 -20.19
N HIS A 137 -0.11 -11.42 -19.90
CA HIS A 137 0.20 -10.90 -18.56
C HIS A 137 -0.88 -9.90 -18.09
N GLY A 138 -1.23 -8.93 -18.94
CA GLY A 138 -2.28 -7.95 -18.62
C GLY A 138 -3.67 -8.60 -18.41
N MET A 139 -4.03 -9.65 -19.18
CA MET A 139 -5.28 -10.37 -18.94
C MET A 139 -5.26 -11.13 -17.61
N LYS A 140 -4.12 -11.70 -17.21
CA LYS A 140 -3.97 -12.34 -15.89
C LYS A 140 -4.12 -11.30 -14.77
N GLN A 141 -3.56 -10.12 -14.94
CA GLN A 141 -3.75 -9.01 -14.01
C GLN A 141 -5.23 -8.64 -13.86
N LYS A 142 -5.93 -8.43 -14.98
CA LYS A 142 -7.35 -8.09 -15.00
C LYS A 142 -8.20 -9.12 -14.27
N ILE A 143 -8.01 -10.42 -14.53
CA ILE A 143 -8.78 -11.46 -13.87
C ILE A 143 -8.48 -11.56 -12.36
N CYS A 144 -7.24 -11.28 -11.93
CA CYS A 144 -6.88 -11.16 -10.51
C CYS A 144 -7.62 -10.00 -9.84
N VAL A 145 -7.70 -8.84 -10.50
CA VAL A 145 -8.46 -7.67 -10.04
C VAL A 145 -9.94 -8.02 -9.87
N ILE A 146 -10.56 -8.63 -10.88
CA ILE A 146 -11.96 -9.07 -10.84
C ILE A 146 -12.18 -10.04 -9.66
N GLY A 147 -11.30 -11.03 -9.50
CA GLY A 147 -11.37 -12.00 -8.41
C GLY A 147 -11.25 -11.36 -7.03
N ALA A 148 -10.38 -10.36 -6.88
CA ALA A 148 -10.19 -9.63 -5.63
C ALA A 148 -11.41 -8.77 -5.26
N LEU A 149 -12.18 -8.28 -6.23
CA LEU A 149 -13.35 -7.43 -6.02
C LEU A 149 -14.68 -8.19 -5.94
N ILE A 150 -14.72 -9.48 -6.29
CA ILE A 150 -15.97 -10.24 -6.45
C ILE A 150 -16.82 -10.28 -5.17
N HIS A 151 -16.19 -10.22 -4.00
CA HIS A 151 -16.83 -10.27 -2.69
C HIS A 151 -17.00 -8.89 -2.03
N GLU A 152 -16.72 -7.79 -2.77
CA GLU A 152 -16.79 -6.41 -2.27
C GLU A 152 -16.04 -6.19 -0.94
N PRO A 153 -14.72 -6.36 -0.94
CA PRO A 153 -13.92 -6.21 0.26
C PRO A 153 -13.99 -4.78 0.79
N LYS A 154 -13.88 -4.59 2.11
CA LYS A 154 -13.72 -3.26 2.72
C LYS A 154 -12.31 -2.69 2.52
N VAL A 155 -11.34 -3.55 2.33
CA VAL A 155 -9.93 -3.20 2.16
C VAL A 155 -9.41 -3.87 0.90
N TRP A 156 -8.99 -3.07 -0.06
CA TRP A 156 -8.41 -3.56 -1.31
C TRP A 156 -6.92 -3.30 -1.32
N VAL A 157 -6.12 -4.37 -1.23
CA VAL A 157 -4.66 -4.34 -1.18
C VAL A 157 -4.10 -4.77 -2.53
N LEU A 158 -3.22 -3.94 -3.10
CA LEU A 158 -2.64 -4.20 -4.41
C LEU A 158 -1.11 -4.02 -4.37
N ASP A 159 -0.38 -5.03 -4.82
CA ASP A 159 1.08 -4.97 -4.94
C ASP A 159 1.45 -4.73 -6.41
N GLU A 160 1.98 -3.53 -6.74
CA GLU A 160 2.37 -3.08 -8.09
C GLU A 160 1.28 -3.25 -9.17
N PRO A 161 0.02 -2.81 -8.95
CA PRO A 161 -1.14 -3.25 -9.72
C PRO A 161 -1.20 -2.74 -11.16
N LEU A 162 -0.44 -1.72 -11.52
CA LEU A 162 -0.49 -1.11 -12.87
C LEU A 162 0.55 -1.68 -13.83
N THR A 163 1.45 -2.52 -13.32
CA THR A 163 2.50 -3.14 -14.12
C THR A 163 1.92 -4.10 -15.15
N GLY A 164 2.27 -3.89 -16.43
CA GLY A 164 1.84 -4.76 -17.52
C GLY A 164 0.41 -4.54 -18.04
N LEU A 165 -0.31 -3.56 -17.52
CA LEU A 165 -1.60 -3.14 -18.08
C LEU A 165 -1.42 -2.18 -19.27
N ASP A 166 -2.31 -2.31 -20.26
CA ASP A 166 -2.46 -1.31 -21.31
C ASP A 166 -3.06 0.00 -20.74
N PRO A 167 -2.90 1.16 -21.42
CA PRO A 167 -3.34 2.45 -20.90
C PRO A 167 -4.82 2.53 -20.57
N LYS A 168 -5.69 1.86 -21.35
CA LYS A 168 -7.13 1.81 -21.12
C LYS A 168 -7.45 1.07 -19.82
N SER A 169 -6.87 -0.11 -19.64
CA SER A 169 -7.05 -0.93 -18.44
C SER A 169 -6.46 -0.29 -17.19
N ALA A 170 -5.31 0.39 -17.33
CA ALA A 170 -4.72 1.15 -16.22
C ALA A 170 -5.60 2.32 -15.79
N LYS A 171 -6.27 3.00 -16.74
CA LYS A 171 -7.25 4.04 -16.44
C LYS A 171 -8.44 3.45 -15.70
N GLU A 172 -9.01 2.36 -16.22
CA GLU A 172 -10.16 1.67 -15.62
C GLU A 172 -9.87 1.20 -14.18
N LEU A 173 -8.66 0.66 -13.95
CA LEU A 173 -8.26 0.24 -12.60
C LEU A 173 -8.19 1.43 -11.63
N LYS A 174 -7.67 2.58 -12.07
CA LYS A 174 -7.62 3.80 -11.25
C LYS A 174 -9.02 4.33 -10.92
N GLU A 175 -9.95 4.28 -11.88
CA GLU A 175 -11.34 4.64 -11.67
C GLU A 175 -12.01 3.71 -10.64
N LEU A 176 -11.81 2.39 -10.76
CA LEU A 176 -12.29 1.42 -9.77
C LEU A 176 -11.72 1.66 -8.37
N MET A 177 -10.45 2.04 -8.25
CA MET A 177 -9.84 2.37 -6.97
C MET A 177 -10.55 3.58 -6.32
N ARG A 178 -10.83 4.63 -7.09
CA ARG A 178 -11.58 5.80 -6.60
C ARG A 178 -13.02 5.45 -6.23
N GLU A 179 -13.76 4.77 -7.09
CA GLU A 179 -15.12 4.29 -6.81
C GLU A 179 -15.19 3.44 -5.55
N HIS A 180 -14.15 2.64 -5.29
CA HIS A 180 -14.06 1.81 -4.08
C HIS A 180 -13.95 2.67 -2.81
N CYS A 181 -13.14 3.73 -2.85
CA CYS A 181 -12.98 4.66 -1.75
C CYS A 181 -14.21 5.55 -1.55
N GLU A 182 -14.89 6.00 -2.63
CA GLU A 182 -16.15 6.76 -2.54
C GLU A 182 -17.26 6.01 -1.82
N LYS A 183 -17.22 4.68 -1.83
CA LYS A 183 -18.12 3.80 -1.03
C LYS A 183 -17.73 3.69 0.45
N GLY A 184 -16.73 4.45 0.90
CA GLY A 184 -16.21 4.40 2.27
C GLY A 184 -15.27 3.23 2.54
N ASN A 185 -14.74 2.57 1.49
CA ASN A 185 -13.78 1.48 1.60
C ASN A 185 -12.34 2.02 1.50
N VAL A 186 -11.35 1.13 1.68
CA VAL A 186 -9.92 1.47 1.67
C VAL A 186 -9.25 0.86 0.45
N VAL A 187 -8.41 1.64 -0.23
CA VAL A 187 -7.44 1.14 -1.19
C VAL A 187 -6.03 1.37 -0.65
N PHE A 188 -5.26 0.30 -0.52
CA PHE A 188 -3.84 0.33 -0.18
C PHE A 188 -3.04 -0.29 -1.30
N PHE A 189 -2.16 0.49 -1.94
CA PHE A 189 -1.34 -0.09 -3.00
C PHE A 189 0.12 0.33 -2.92
N SER A 190 1.00 -0.59 -3.31
CA SER A 190 2.41 -0.29 -3.53
C SER A 190 2.64 0.14 -4.97
N SER A 191 3.58 1.06 -5.18
CA SER A 191 4.07 1.40 -6.51
C SER A 191 5.50 1.93 -6.45
N HIS A 192 6.22 1.75 -7.56
CA HIS A 192 7.46 2.44 -7.86
C HIS A 192 7.28 3.55 -8.92
N VAL A 193 6.07 3.70 -9.49
CA VAL A 193 5.73 4.73 -10.47
C VAL A 193 5.15 5.94 -9.74
N LEU A 194 6.02 6.87 -9.36
CA LEU A 194 5.69 8.01 -8.49
C LEU A 194 4.65 8.96 -9.08
N GLU A 195 4.68 9.19 -10.39
CA GLU A 195 3.69 10.01 -11.10
C GLU A 195 2.25 9.49 -10.94
N VAL A 196 2.08 8.17 -10.90
CA VAL A 196 0.76 7.55 -10.67
C VAL A 196 0.30 7.76 -9.24
N VAL A 197 1.20 7.58 -8.28
CA VAL A 197 0.93 7.79 -6.85
C VAL A 197 0.52 9.23 -6.60
N GLU A 198 1.26 10.20 -7.15
CA GLU A 198 0.99 11.63 -7.04
C GLU A 198 -0.41 12.02 -7.51
N LYS A 199 -0.87 11.42 -8.62
CA LYS A 199 -2.19 11.73 -9.21
C LYS A 199 -3.36 10.96 -8.60
N LEU A 200 -3.09 9.82 -7.96
CA LEU A 200 -4.14 8.90 -7.51
C LEU A 200 -4.35 8.89 -6.00
N CYS A 201 -3.29 9.06 -5.21
CA CYS A 201 -3.37 8.91 -3.76
C CYS A 201 -3.91 10.15 -3.05
N ASP A 202 -4.51 9.93 -1.90
CA ASP A 202 -4.86 10.97 -0.94
C ASP A 202 -3.70 11.17 0.05
N ARG A 203 -3.06 10.05 0.46
CA ARG A 203 -1.88 10.03 1.33
C ARG A 203 -0.86 9.01 0.84
N VAL A 204 0.39 9.27 1.19
CA VAL A 204 1.53 8.46 0.79
C VAL A 204 2.47 8.25 1.96
N ALA A 205 2.95 7.00 2.13
CA ALA A 205 4.08 6.69 3.00
C ALA A 205 5.30 6.26 2.17
N ILE A 206 6.47 6.80 2.51
CA ILE A 206 7.76 6.37 1.95
C ILE A 206 8.42 5.42 2.94
N ILE A 207 8.71 4.19 2.48
CA ILE A 207 9.45 3.19 3.26
C ILE A 207 10.88 3.05 2.73
N LYS A 208 11.85 2.97 3.65
CA LYS A 208 13.26 2.69 3.38
C LYS A 208 13.82 1.80 4.48
N ASN A 209 14.52 0.73 4.10
CA ASN A 209 15.14 -0.22 5.04
C ASN A 209 14.19 -0.73 6.15
N GLY A 210 12.93 -1.01 5.77
CA GLY A 210 11.91 -1.54 6.67
C GLY A 210 11.25 -0.51 7.60
N GLU A 211 11.61 0.77 7.53
CA GLU A 211 11.04 1.85 8.34
C GLU A 211 10.31 2.86 7.45
N ILE A 212 9.20 3.43 7.93
CA ILE A 212 8.58 4.59 7.28
C ILE A 212 9.45 5.82 7.57
N ILE A 213 9.91 6.48 6.51
CA ILE A 213 10.75 7.68 6.61
C ILE A 213 9.98 8.97 6.33
N ALA A 214 8.81 8.88 5.72
CA ALA A 214 7.92 10.01 5.50
C ALA A 214 6.47 9.54 5.35
N LEU A 215 5.53 10.37 5.81
CA LEU A 215 4.09 10.22 5.64
C LEU A 215 3.49 11.60 5.43
N PHE A 216 2.73 11.79 4.37
CA PHE A 216 2.09 13.08 4.06
C PHE A 216 0.84 12.89 3.19
N THR A 217 -0.04 13.88 3.22
CA THR A 217 -1.15 14.01 2.28
C THR A 217 -0.67 14.65 0.98
N MET A 218 -1.34 14.37 -0.14
CA MET A 218 -0.99 15.03 -1.41
C MET A 218 -1.25 16.53 -1.35
N ALA A 219 -2.26 16.99 -0.60
CA ALA A 219 -2.49 18.42 -0.35
C ALA A 219 -1.31 19.11 0.36
N GLU A 220 -0.72 18.46 1.39
CA GLU A 220 0.48 18.96 2.05
C GLU A 220 1.69 19.03 1.12
N LEU A 221 1.76 18.09 0.17
CA LEU A 221 2.81 18.09 -0.84
C LEU A 221 2.69 19.30 -1.76
N GLU A 222 1.49 19.58 -2.26
CA GLU A 222 1.22 20.74 -3.13
C GLU A 222 1.49 22.09 -2.43
N GLU A 223 1.05 22.24 -1.17
CA GLU A 223 1.21 23.49 -0.41
C GLU A 223 2.66 23.78 0.00
N LYS A 224 3.41 22.76 0.45
CA LYS A 224 4.70 22.95 1.11
C LYS A 224 5.89 22.93 0.15
N GLN A 225 5.73 22.47 -1.07
CA GLN A 225 6.88 22.09 -1.88
C GLN A 225 7.21 23.00 -3.06
N GLN A 226 6.60 24.17 -3.16
CA GLN A 226 7.01 25.20 -4.14
C GLN A 226 7.28 24.64 -5.56
N GLY A 227 6.50 23.64 -6.01
CA GLY A 227 6.61 23.05 -7.34
C GLY A 227 7.55 21.83 -7.48
N LYS A 228 8.02 21.23 -6.37
CA LYS A 228 8.72 19.93 -6.42
C LYS A 228 7.75 18.80 -6.66
N SER A 229 8.13 17.83 -7.50
CA SER A 229 7.37 16.60 -7.71
C SER A 229 7.56 15.60 -6.55
N LEU A 230 6.66 14.62 -6.44
CA LEU A 230 6.84 13.49 -5.51
C LEU A 230 8.17 12.75 -5.77
N GLU A 231 8.63 12.72 -7.02
CA GLU A 231 9.90 12.12 -7.40
C GLU A 231 11.10 12.87 -6.80
N ASP A 232 11.11 14.19 -6.86
CA ASP A 232 12.19 15.00 -6.26
C ASP A 232 12.30 14.74 -4.77
N ILE A 233 11.16 14.67 -4.08
CA ILE A 233 11.10 14.41 -2.64
C ILE A 233 11.56 13.01 -2.31
N PHE A 234 11.08 12.04 -3.06
CA PHE A 234 11.48 10.64 -2.89
C PHE A 234 12.99 10.48 -3.02
N LEU A 235 13.61 11.12 -4.02
CA LEU A 235 15.05 11.10 -4.22
C LEU A 235 15.80 11.81 -3.08
N GLU A 236 15.35 13.00 -2.66
CA GLU A 236 15.95 13.73 -1.55
C GLU A 236 15.94 12.90 -0.24
N LEU A 237 14.83 12.25 0.07
CA LEU A 237 14.68 11.44 1.28
C LEU A 237 15.44 10.12 1.21
N THR A 238 15.48 9.49 0.03
CA THR A 238 16.14 8.19 -0.14
C THR A 238 17.64 8.29 -0.33
N GLU A 239 18.15 9.39 -0.91
CA GLU A 239 19.59 9.63 -1.09
C GLU A 239 20.27 10.31 0.12
N GLY A 240 19.53 10.62 1.17
CA GLY A 240 20.09 11.19 2.41
C GLY A 240 20.41 12.68 2.34
N LYS A 241 19.87 13.40 1.35
CA LYS A 241 20.07 14.87 1.22
C LYS A 241 19.24 15.68 2.24
N VAL A 242 18.25 15.05 2.89
CA VAL A 242 17.39 15.67 3.91
C VAL A 242 17.27 14.75 5.12
N CYS A 243 17.54 15.27 6.32
CA CYS A 243 17.27 14.55 7.58
C CYS A 243 15.80 14.75 7.96
N VAL A 244 15.05 13.66 8.10
CA VAL A 244 13.67 13.66 8.60
C VAL A 244 13.71 13.48 10.11
N ASP A 245 12.99 14.33 10.84
CA ASP A 245 12.88 14.25 12.30
C ASP A 245 11.89 13.10 12.66
N LYS A 246 12.45 11.94 13.03
CA LYS A 246 11.69 10.73 13.34
C LYS A 246 10.77 10.89 14.57
N GLU A 247 11.07 11.80 15.50
CA GLU A 247 10.27 12.01 16.70
C GLU A 247 8.92 12.66 16.36
N LYS A 248 8.90 13.61 15.43
CA LYS A 248 7.66 14.25 14.99
C LYS A 248 6.72 13.33 14.21
N TYR A 249 7.24 12.30 13.53
CA TYR A 249 6.43 11.29 12.84
C TYR A 249 5.59 10.46 13.83
N ASN A 250 6.20 10.03 14.94
CA ASN A 250 5.52 9.24 15.98
C ASN A 250 4.43 10.05 16.70
N GLU A 251 4.61 11.36 16.90
CA GLU A 251 3.60 12.24 17.51
C GLU A 251 2.35 12.39 16.63
N VAL A 252 2.52 12.47 15.31
CA VAL A 252 1.38 12.56 14.36
C VAL A 252 0.54 11.27 14.38
N THR A 253 1.19 10.12 14.48
CA THR A 253 0.50 8.82 14.53
C THR A 253 -0.28 8.65 15.84
N LEU A 254 0.28 9.07 16.97
CA LEU A 254 -0.36 9.00 18.29
C LEU A 254 -1.53 9.98 18.46
N ASN A 255 -1.46 11.16 17.84
CA ASN A 255 -2.53 12.17 17.89
C ASN A 255 -3.77 11.77 17.05
N VAL A 256 -3.61 10.97 16.00
CA VAL A 256 -4.74 10.43 15.23
C VAL A 256 -5.52 9.39 16.04
N GLU A 257 -4.84 8.58 16.88
CA GLU A 257 -5.50 7.59 17.74
C GLU A 257 -6.32 8.24 18.88
N ASN A 258 -5.92 9.41 19.39
CA ASN A 258 -6.61 10.10 20.48
C ASN A 258 -7.79 10.96 20.03
N ASN A 259 -7.85 11.38 18.76
CA ASN A 259 -8.93 12.23 18.24
C ASN A 259 -10.10 11.48 17.59
N GLY A 260 -10.09 10.17 17.59
CA GLY A 260 -11.20 9.33 17.07
C GLY A 260 -12.51 9.39 17.87
N LYS A 261 -12.63 10.27 18.89
CA LYS A 261 -13.84 10.46 19.72
C LYS A 261 -14.44 11.86 19.69
N GLU A 262 -13.86 12.82 18.97
CA GLU A 262 -14.47 14.15 18.84
C GLU A 262 -14.46 14.63 17.39
N GLN A 263 -15.61 15.07 16.93
CA GLN A 263 -15.89 15.58 15.60
C GLN A 263 -15.10 16.86 15.32
N ASN A 264 -14.57 16.96 14.10
CA ASN A 264 -14.25 18.20 13.40
C ASN A 264 -13.38 19.24 14.12
N ASN A 265 -12.06 19.04 14.07
CA ASN A 265 -11.12 20.16 14.00
C ASN A 265 -9.78 19.69 13.40
N ILE A 266 -9.75 19.58 12.07
CA ILE A 266 -8.49 19.50 11.31
C ILE A 266 -8.01 20.93 11.13
N SER A 267 -7.32 21.46 12.12
CA SER A 267 -6.58 22.71 11.95
C SER A 267 -5.37 22.69 12.87
N LYS A 268 -4.19 22.79 12.22
CA LYS A 268 -2.85 23.00 12.76
C LYS A 268 -1.98 21.76 12.91
N ILE A 269 -1.50 21.27 11.77
CA ILE A 269 -0.19 20.65 11.70
C ILE A 269 0.82 21.78 11.46
N ASP A 270 1.85 21.85 12.31
CA ASP A 270 2.88 22.89 12.29
C ASP A 270 3.60 22.94 10.91
N PRO A 271 3.64 24.13 10.25
CA PRO A 271 4.29 24.30 8.95
C PRO A 271 5.80 24.02 8.92
N ASN A 272 6.44 23.74 10.06
CA ASN A 272 7.89 23.56 10.16
C ASN A 272 8.37 22.12 10.05
N LEU A 273 7.53 21.16 9.67
CA LEU A 273 7.89 19.75 9.57
C LEU A 273 8.88 19.41 8.43
N ILE A 274 9.07 20.35 7.48
CA ILE A 274 10.07 20.21 6.40
C ILE A 274 10.92 21.49 6.39
N LYS A 275 12.03 21.51 7.10
CA LYS A 275 13.06 22.54 6.94
C LYS A 275 13.97 22.13 5.78
N VAL A 276 13.81 22.78 4.65
CA VAL A 276 14.83 22.85 3.61
C VAL A 276 15.88 23.84 4.09
N ASN A 277 17.02 23.38 4.59
CA ASN A 277 18.16 24.23 4.87
C ASN A 277 18.84 24.61 3.56
N GLY A 278 18.49 25.77 3.02
CA GLY A 278 19.34 26.51 2.11
C GLY A 278 20.39 27.26 2.94
N ASN A 279 21.66 26.92 2.71
CA ASN A 279 22.91 27.61 3.16
C ASN A 279 23.23 27.57 4.66
N GLN A 280 24.30 26.92 4.89
CA GLN A 280 25.46 27.15 5.73
C GLN A 280 25.82 26.01 6.70
N GLU A 281 27.07 25.66 6.50
CA GLU A 281 28.10 25.14 7.39
C GLU A 281 28.22 23.62 7.62
N LYS A 282 29.28 23.12 6.92
CA LYS A 282 30.10 22.00 7.35
C LYS A 282 30.53 22.22 8.81
N THR A 283 30.04 21.35 9.69
CA THR A 283 30.83 20.91 10.89
C THR A 283 30.04 19.80 11.61
N ALA A 284 30.78 18.80 12.02
CA ALA A 284 30.38 17.67 12.86
C ALA A 284 29.87 16.42 12.15
N CYS A 285 30.73 15.80 11.35
CA CYS A 285 30.78 14.34 11.18
C CYS A 285 32.21 13.89 10.77
N ASP A 286 33.23 14.46 11.44
CA ASP A 286 34.62 13.99 11.40
C ASP A 286 35.19 14.01 12.80
N SER A 287 34.97 12.96 13.54
CA SER A 287 35.77 12.59 14.69
C SER A 287 35.44 11.15 15.10
N GLN A 288 36.05 10.21 14.38
CA GLN A 288 36.44 8.86 14.84
C GLN A 288 37.02 8.07 13.66
N ASN A 289 38.25 8.43 13.26
CA ASN A 289 39.18 7.54 12.60
C ASN A 289 40.54 8.26 12.52
N ASP A 290 41.22 8.25 13.61
CA ASP A 290 42.69 8.40 13.68
C ASP A 290 43.13 7.90 15.05
N LEU A 291 43.53 6.68 15.10
CA LEU A 291 44.46 6.10 16.07
C LEU A 291 44.67 4.62 15.71
N THR A 292 45.65 4.37 14.90
CA THR A 292 46.62 3.26 15.00
C THR A 292 47.41 3.13 13.70
N ASN A 293 48.52 3.84 13.68
CA ASN A 293 49.70 3.44 12.94
C ASN A 293 50.89 4.02 13.69
N GLU A 294 51.47 3.17 14.53
CA GLU A 294 52.90 3.20 14.91
C GLU A 294 53.16 1.96 15.78
N GLN A 295 53.84 1.05 15.21
CA GLN A 295 54.87 0.07 15.60
C GLN A 295 54.67 -1.28 14.93
#